data_c8c975ee99e46bf12f7b748f115fae38
#
_entry.id   c8c975ee99e46bf12f7b748f115fae38
#
_cell.length_a   1.000
_cell.length_b   1.000
_cell.length_c   1.000
_cell.angle_alpha   90.00
_cell.angle_beta   90.00
_cell.angle_gamma   90.00
#
_symmetry.space_group_name_H-M   'P 1'
#
loop_
_entity.id
_entity.type
_entity.pdbx_description
1 polymer ?
#
loop_
_entity_poly.entity_id
_entity_poly.type
_entity_poly.pdbx_seq_one_letter_code
_entity_poly.pdbx_strand_id
1 'polypeptide(L)'
;FADGDTLYMDTWTTALAANTSFTAGGAPIVQGEALTAFDLNGDGQVNEADANTLLEYLLGNVEELHTTGDVNGEGQVNTYDAHVLLALLEGKSCVTVPAAGQVQVEVTMTLPQAVKEYLDTASPKGAYVEGFVYAAPVATEEGEQGVTHSIPVLGFYGSWTEPSMYDVGTYQDFRFGLESRNPYLGSLNGTEGNMITVRYAGDTETHPFGGNPVLTDASYLPQRNALNNQSGDRLSRICFTAIRNAADARVVVADAATGEVYEAQDLGEIYGAYYHTNAGAWQNTGNRLNLDWAGTGKNHTKLPEGTTVNVSLVLAPEYYVGVDGATDWEALEDGAYFTTQVTIDNTDPEILQA
;
A
#
# COMPACT_ATOMS: atom_id res chain seq x y z
N PHE A 1 -6.96 -11.31 12.11
CA PHE A 1 -7.12 -10.22 13.08
C PHE A 1 -7.32 -10.84 14.45
N ALA A 2 -6.63 -10.33 15.49
CA ALA A 2 -6.84 -10.77 16.86
C ALA A 2 -8.08 -10.08 17.45
N ASP A 3 -8.72 -10.68 18.47
CA ASP A 3 -9.96 -10.14 19.08
C ASP A 3 -9.86 -8.67 19.58
N GLY A 4 -8.66 -8.10 19.69
CA GLY A 4 -8.44 -6.68 20.00
C GLY A 4 -8.57 -5.72 18.82
N ASP A 5 -8.58 -6.22 17.61
CA ASP A 5 -8.56 -5.38 16.39
C ASP A 5 -9.94 -4.83 16.04
N THR A 6 -11.01 -5.48 16.51
CA THR A 6 -12.39 -5.05 16.27
C THR A 6 -12.68 -3.67 16.87
N LEU A 7 -12.22 -3.40 18.08
CA LEU A 7 -12.33 -2.08 18.72
C LEU A 7 -11.54 -1.02 17.98
N TYR A 8 -10.44 -1.38 17.39
CA TYR A 8 -9.60 -0.51 16.60
C TYR A 8 -10.25 -0.13 15.26
N MET A 9 -10.82 -1.11 14.55
CA MET A 9 -11.57 -0.87 13.31
C MET A 9 -12.77 0.06 13.53
N ASP A 10 -13.52 -0.12 14.62
CA ASP A 10 -14.62 0.76 14.98
C ASP A 10 -14.15 2.20 15.26
N THR A 11 -13.03 2.35 15.96
CA THR A 11 -12.42 3.67 16.21
C THR A 11 -12.01 4.36 14.92
N TRP A 12 -11.46 3.61 13.97
CA TRP A 12 -11.07 4.11 12.65
C TRP A 12 -12.26 4.59 11.85
N THR A 13 -13.28 3.75 11.73
CA THR A 13 -14.50 4.08 10.99
C THR A 13 -15.15 5.33 11.56
N THR A 14 -15.23 5.43 12.88
CA THR A 14 -15.78 6.60 13.58
C THR A 14 -14.94 7.87 13.33
N ALA A 15 -13.61 7.76 13.40
CA ALA A 15 -12.72 8.89 13.16
C ALA A 15 -12.78 9.38 11.71
N LEU A 16 -12.89 8.49 10.74
CA LEU A 16 -13.09 8.85 9.34
C LEU A 16 -14.44 9.51 9.12
N ALA A 17 -15.52 8.95 9.65
CA ALA A 17 -16.86 9.49 9.52
C ALA A 17 -16.95 10.93 10.08
N ALA A 18 -16.36 11.17 11.26
CA ALA A 18 -16.32 12.48 11.89
C ALA A 18 -15.50 13.55 11.11
N ASN A 19 -14.63 13.12 10.17
CA ASN A 19 -13.77 13.99 9.38
C ASN A 19 -14.04 13.87 7.87
N THR A 20 -15.25 13.45 7.52
CA THR A 20 -15.71 13.37 6.14
C THR A 20 -16.63 14.55 5.86
N SER A 21 -16.41 15.23 4.73
CA SER A 21 -17.28 16.29 4.23
C SER A 21 -17.80 15.95 2.84
N PHE A 22 -18.96 16.51 2.54
CA PHE A 22 -19.64 16.32 1.27
C PHE A 22 -19.90 17.66 0.61
N THR A 23 -19.73 17.76 -0.71
CA THR A 23 -20.14 18.90 -1.51
C THR A 23 -20.91 18.45 -2.74
N ALA A 24 -21.88 19.23 -3.16
CA ALA A 24 -22.63 19.00 -4.40
C ALA A 24 -22.63 20.27 -5.24
N GLY A 25 -22.17 20.18 -6.49
CA GLY A 25 -22.07 21.32 -7.38
C GLY A 25 -21.19 22.47 -6.88
N GLY A 26 -20.20 22.16 -6.01
CA GLY A 26 -19.31 23.14 -5.40
C GLY A 26 -19.88 23.86 -4.16
N ALA A 27 -21.10 23.56 -3.74
CA ALA A 27 -21.69 24.05 -2.51
C ALA A 27 -21.62 22.96 -1.42
N PRO A 28 -21.31 23.30 -0.15
CA PRO A 28 -21.39 22.35 0.95
C PRO A 28 -22.80 21.77 1.06
N ILE A 29 -22.89 20.47 1.20
CA ILE A 29 -24.13 19.81 1.60
C ILE A 29 -24.37 20.15 3.09
N VAL A 30 -25.61 20.45 3.44
CA VAL A 30 -25.95 20.82 4.81
C VAL A 30 -25.55 19.72 5.78
N GLN A 31 -24.64 20.04 6.69
CA GLN A 31 -24.19 19.18 7.78
C GLN A 31 -24.59 19.81 9.12
N GLY A 32 -24.53 19.03 10.18
CA GLY A 32 -25.07 19.36 11.50
C GLY A 32 -24.73 20.75 12.09
N GLU A 33 -23.64 21.40 11.71
CA GLU A 33 -23.29 22.75 12.16
C GLU A 33 -24.20 23.84 11.54
N ALA A 34 -24.84 23.60 10.42
CA ALA A 34 -25.78 24.53 9.78
C ALA A 34 -27.22 24.34 10.28
N LEU A 35 -27.49 23.41 11.18
CA LEU A 35 -28.81 23.14 11.72
C LEU A 35 -29.42 24.34 12.44
N THR A 36 -28.60 25.23 13.01
CA THR A 36 -29.08 26.45 13.67
C THR A 36 -29.93 27.36 12.77
N ALA A 37 -29.85 27.17 11.44
CA ALA A 37 -30.70 27.89 10.49
C ALA A 37 -32.15 27.40 10.46
N PHE A 38 -32.43 26.23 11.03
CA PHE A 38 -33.74 25.54 10.96
C PHE A 38 -34.46 25.50 12.31
N ASP A 39 -34.25 26.49 13.17
CA ASP A 39 -35.08 26.74 14.35
C ASP A 39 -36.44 27.27 13.86
N LEU A 40 -37.34 26.34 13.53
CA LEU A 40 -38.63 26.65 12.87
C LEU A 40 -39.72 27.07 13.87
N ASN A 41 -39.53 26.66 15.14
CA ASN A 41 -40.46 27.01 16.23
C ASN A 41 -40.01 28.27 17.05
N GLY A 42 -38.76 28.72 16.87
CA GLY A 42 -38.18 29.91 17.54
C GLY A 42 -37.82 29.67 18.98
N ASP A 43 -37.57 28.44 19.43
CA ASP A 43 -37.21 28.13 20.82
C ASP A 43 -35.68 28.22 21.07
N GLY A 44 -34.89 28.45 20.04
CA GLY A 44 -33.43 28.59 20.09
C GLY A 44 -32.69 27.26 20.01
N GLN A 45 -33.40 26.15 19.75
CA GLN A 45 -32.83 24.83 19.54
C GLN A 45 -33.35 24.24 18.23
N VAL A 46 -32.53 23.43 17.56
CA VAL A 46 -32.99 22.66 16.38
C VAL A 46 -33.06 21.19 16.76
N ASN A 47 -34.25 20.65 16.77
CA ASN A 47 -34.55 19.29 17.19
C ASN A 47 -35.86 18.76 16.52
N GLU A 48 -36.36 17.60 16.94
CA GLU A 48 -37.57 17.01 16.38
C GLU A 48 -38.81 17.91 16.48
N ALA A 49 -38.83 18.85 17.45
CA ALA A 49 -39.97 19.80 17.57
C ALA A 49 -40.06 20.73 16.36
N ASP A 50 -38.94 21.08 15.70
CA ASP A 50 -38.93 21.90 14.50
C ASP A 50 -39.51 21.13 13.32
N ALA A 51 -39.16 19.85 13.15
CA ALA A 51 -39.73 19.00 12.15
C ALA A 51 -41.27 18.86 12.32
N ASN A 52 -41.73 18.70 13.58
CA ASN A 52 -43.15 18.70 13.89
C ASN A 52 -43.80 20.05 13.61
N THR A 53 -43.16 21.16 13.93
CA THR A 53 -43.65 22.50 13.63
C THR A 53 -43.81 22.71 12.11
N LEU A 54 -42.88 22.16 11.33
CA LEU A 54 -43.01 22.19 9.86
C LEU A 54 -44.23 21.40 9.37
N LEU A 55 -44.44 20.21 9.93
CA LEU A 55 -45.63 19.41 9.58
C LEU A 55 -46.92 20.12 9.98
N GLU A 56 -47.00 20.73 11.17
CA GLU A 56 -48.15 21.52 11.61
C GLU A 56 -48.37 22.77 10.72
N TYR A 57 -47.30 23.41 10.23
CA TYR A 57 -47.40 24.49 9.25
C TYR A 57 -48.03 23.99 7.92
N LEU A 58 -47.60 22.86 7.41
CA LEU A 58 -48.14 22.25 6.18
C LEU A 58 -49.59 21.81 6.35
N LEU A 59 -50.00 21.45 7.56
CA LEU A 59 -51.42 21.16 7.90
C LEU A 59 -52.28 22.42 8.10
N GLY A 60 -51.66 23.62 8.14
CA GLY A 60 -52.36 24.89 8.37
C GLY A 60 -52.67 25.17 9.84
N ASN A 61 -52.06 24.44 10.77
CA ASN A 61 -52.22 24.63 12.22
C ASN A 61 -51.28 25.68 12.78
N VAL A 62 -50.18 25.97 12.07
CA VAL A 62 -49.21 27.06 12.33
C VAL A 62 -49.27 28.01 11.15
N GLU A 63 -49.42 29.32 11.40
CA GLU A 63 -49.56 30.31 10.34
C GLU A 63 -48.22 30.74 9.72
N GLU A 64 -47.14 30.73 10.52
CA GLU A 64 -45.81 31.21 10.11
C GLU A 64 -44.72 30.44 10.79
N LEU A 65 -43.65 30.13 10.07
CA LEU A 65 -42.43 29.54 10.60
C LEU A 65 -41.43 30.61 11.04
N HIS A 66 -40.66 30.37 12.10
CA HIS A 66 -39.69 31.35 12.61
C HIS A 66 -38.52 31.60 11.62
N THR A 67 -38.13 30.54 10.87
CA THR A 67 -37.12 30.62 9.82
C THR A 67 -37.64 29.97 8.52
N THR A 68 -36.80 29.88 7.49
CA THR A 68 -37.21 29.19 6.24
C THR A 68 -37.46 27.72 6.49
N GLY A 69 -38.60 27.24 6.01
CA GLY A 69 -38.96 25.82 6.04
C GLY A 69 -38.41 25.01 4.86
N ASP A 70 -37.80 25.66 3.88
CA ASP A 70 -37.18 25.00 2.72
C ASP A 70 -35.79 24.47 3.16
N VAL A 71 -35.80 23.29 3.77
CA VAL A 71 -34.60 22.67 4.37
C VAL A 71 -33.70 22.08 3.30
N ASN A 72 -34.28 21.57 2.21
CA ASN A 72 -33.53 20.94 1.13
C ASN A 72 -33.12 21.92 0.00
N GLY A 73 -33.55 23.20 0.08
CA GLY A 73 -33.15 24.25 -0.84
C GLY A 73 -33.77 24.15 -2.25
N GLU A 74 -34.87 23.42 -2.41
CA GLU A 74 -35.53 23.26 -3.72
C GLU A 74 -36.48 24.43 -4.09
N GLY A 75 -36.70 25.37 -3.16
CA GLY A 75 -37.52 26.55 -3.32
C GLY A 75 -38.99 26.33 -2.99
N GLN A 76 -39.35 25.21 -2.39
CA GLN A 76 -40.69 24.90 -1.90
C GLN A 76 -40.62 24.36 -0.47
N VAL A 77 -41.69 24.58 0.29
CA VAL A 77 -41.85 24.00 1.63
C VAL A 77 -42.85 22.86 1.55
N ASN A 78 -42.41 21.65 1.83
CA ASN A 78 -43.24 20.45 1.70
C ASN A 78 -42.83 19.38 2.74
N THR A 79 -43.41 18.19 2.70
CA THR A 79 -43.10 17.10 3.66
C THR A 79 -41.67 16.55 3.54
N TYR A 80 -41.02 16.70 2.37
CA TYR A 80 -39.63 16.31 2.21
C TYR A 80 -38.69 17.10 3.13
N ASP A 81 -38.98 18.39 3.36
CA ASP A 81 -38.16 19.22 4.25
C ASP A 81 -38.19 18.68 5.67
N ALA A 82 -39.33 18.25 6.17
CA ALA A 82 -39.41 17.62 7.49
C ALA A 82 -38.59 16.33 7.58
N HIS A 83 -38.62 15.49 6.56
CA HIS A 83 -37.85 14.26 6.51
C HIS A 83 -36.34 14.54 6.37
N VAL A 84 -35.97 15.55 5.58
CA VAL A 84 -34.57 15.99 5.46
C VAL A 84 -34.08 16.54 6.78
N LEU A 85 -34.88 17.36 7.47
CA LEU A 85 -34.52 17.89 8.79
C LEU A 85 -34.29 16.76 9.81
N LEU A 86 -35.14 15.76 9.86
CA LEU A 86 -34.98 14.60 10.73
C LEU A 86 -33.70 13.82 10.40
N ALA A 87 -33.39 13.60 9.11
CA ALA A 87 -32.17 12.94 8.69
C ALA A 87 -30.89 13.74 9.06
N LEU A 88 -30.96 15.07 8.96
CA LEU A 88 -29.88 15.96 9.40
C LEU A 88 -29.67 15.92 10.91
N LEU A 89 -30.75 15.82 11.69
CA LEU A 89 -30.69 15.66 13.16
C LEU A 89 -30.04 14.32 13.56
N GLU A 90 -30.15 13.29 12.73
CA GLU A 90 -29.44 12.03 12.88
C GLU A 90 -27.97 12.09 12.44
N GLY A 91 -27.46 13.27 12.06
CA GLY A 91 -26.09 13.47 11.60
C GLY A 91 -25.84 13.05 10.13
N LYS A 92 -26.87 12.80 9.36
CA LYS A 92 -26.77 12.48 7.94
C LYS A 92 -26.60 13.76 7.12
N SER A 93 -25.88 13.68 6.00
CA SER A 93 -25.82 14.76 5.00
C SER A 93 -26.82 14.46 3.89
N CYS A 94 -27.58 15.46 3.49
CA CYS A 94 -28.66 15.30 2.51
C CYS A 94 -28.40 16.14 1.25
N VAL A 95 -28.77 15.60 0.10
CA VAL A 95 -28.72 16.30 -1.19
C VAL A 95 -29.99 16.01 -1.99
N THR A 96 -30.59 17.02 -2.58
CA THR A 96 -31.74 16.84 -3.44
C THR A 96 -31.33 16.51 -4.86
N VAL A 97 -31.84 15.40 -5.39
CA VAL A 97 -31.63 15.00 -6.77
C VAL A 97 -32.84 15.44 -7.59
N PRO A 98 -32.71 16.31 -8.62
CA PRO A 98 -33.81 16.74 -9.44
C PRO A 98 -34.51 15.56 -10.13
N ALA A 99 -35.84 15.68 -10.36
CA ALA A 99 -36.59 14.66 -11.07
C ALA A 99 -36.00 14.38 -12.46
N ALA A 100 -35.70 13.11 -12.76
CA ALA A 100 -35.02 12.67 -13.98
C ALA A 100 -33.63 13.31 -14.19
N GLY A 101 -33.04 13.89 -13.14
CA GLY A 101 -31.72 14.53 -13.14
C GLY A 101 -30.65 13.69 -12.46
N GLN A 102 -29.49 14.30 -12.32
CA GLN A 102 -28.35 13.74 -11.59
C GLN A 102 -27.66 14.83 -10.78
N VAL A 103 -27.03 14.45 -9.68
CA VAL A 103 -26.18 15.31 -8.85
C VAL A 103 -24.85 14.61 -8.67
N GLN A 104 -23.77 15.33 -8.89
CA GLN A 104 -22.42 14.87 -8.56
C GLN A 104 -22.10 15.29 -7.14
N VAL A 105 -21.78 14.32 -6.29
CA VAL A 105 -21.35 14.55 -4.90
C VAL A 105 -19.86 14.27 -4.81
N GLU A 106 -19.12 15.23 -4.32
CA GLU A 106 -17.71 15.09 -3.97
C GLU A 106 -17.60 14.73 -2.49
N VAL A 107 -16.86 13.69 -2.19
CA VAL A 107 -16.63 13.21 -0.82
C VAL A 107 -15.19 13.43 -0.45
N THR A 108 -14.91 14.26 0.53
CA THR A 108 -13.58 14.50 1.07
C THR A 108 -13.45 13.84 2.42
N MET A 109 -12.57 12.85 2.52
CA MET A 109 -12.24 12.18 3.77
C MET A 109 -10.87 12.63 4.25
N THR A 110 -10.79 13.10 5.50
CA THR A 110 -9.55 13.54 6.12
C THR A 110 -9.17 12.61 7.26
N LEU A 111 -7.96 12.09 7.21
CA LEU A 111 -7.41 11.28 8.29
C LEU A 111 -6.94 12.20 9.43
N PRO A 112 -7.51 12.10 10.65
CA PRO A 112 -7.12 12.93 11.78
C PRO A 112 -5.65 12.74 12.17
N GLN A 113 -5.02 13.80 12.70
CA GLN A 113 -3.60 13.78 13.08
C GLN A 113 -3.28 12.66 14.10
N ALA A 114 -4.14 12.46 15.10
CA ALA A 114 -3.94 11.40 16.10
C ALA A 114 -3.96 9.99 15.49
N VAL A 115 -4.74 9.79 14.42
CA VAL A 115 -4.78 8.52 13.68
C VAL A 115 -3.51 8.35 12.85
N LYS A 116 -3.02 9.42 12.23
CA LYS A 116 -1.74 9.41 11.50
C LYS A 116 -0.58 9.02 12.41
N GLU A 117 -0.47 9.67 13.57
CA GLU A 117 0.57 9.39 14.58
C GLU A 117 0.53 7.94 15.08
N TYR A 118 -0.69 7.41 15.26
CA TYR A 118 -0.84 5.99 15.60
C TYR A 118 -0.34 5.09 14.47
N LEU A 119 -0.70 5.39 13.22
CA LEU A 119 -0.30 4.59 12.06
C LEU A 119 1.19 4.64 11.80
N ASP A 120 1.82 5.80 11.96
CA ASP A 120 3.27 5.96 11.83
C ASP A 120 4.02 5.03 12.79
N THR A 121 3.39 4.72 13.93
CA THR A 121 3.95 3.80 14.93
C THR A 121 3.57 2.34 14.67
N ALA A 122 2.30 2.07 14.40
CA ALA A 122 1.76 0.72 14.29
C ALA A 122 2.03 0.08 12.91
N SER A 123 2.13 0.91 11.87
CA SER A 123 2.30 0.51 10.48
C SER A 123 3.28 1.42 9.75
N PRO A 124 4.55 1.46 10.15
CA PRO A 124 5.54 2.40 9.62
C PRO A 124 5.79 2.27 8.12
N LYS A 125 5.40 1.17 7.51
CA LYS A 125 5.44 0.94 6.05
C LYS A 125 4.14 1.31 5.33
N GLY A 126 3.23 1.98 6.02
CA GLY A 126 1.92 2.38 5.53
C GLY A 126 0.80 1.40 5.88
N ALA A 127 -0.43 1.87 5.75
CA ALA A 127 -1.64 1.11 6.08
C ALA A 127 -2.76 1.39 5.09
N TYR A 128 -3.58 0.39 4.82
CA TYR A 128 -4.84 0.60 4.11
C TYR A 128 -5.88 1.23 5.03
N VAL A 129 -6.61 2.18 4.49
CA VAL A 129 -7.76 2.83 5.12
C VAL A 129 -8.96 2.53 4.26
N GLU A 130 -9.96 1.86 4.81
CA GLU A 130 -11.12 1.41 4.07
C GLU A 130 -12.43 1.83 4.73
N GLY A 131 -13.49 1.89 3.93
CA GLY A 131 -14.82 2.24 4.40
C GLY A 131 -15.84 2.17 3.28
N PHE A 132 -17.03 2.65 3.58
CA PHE A 132 -18.12 2.75 2.61
C PHE A 132 -18.78 4.12 2.69
N VAL A 133 -19.13 4.66 1.55
CA VAL A 133 -20.06 5.78 1.44
C VAL A 133 -21.44 5.19 1.11
N TYR A 134 -22.43 5.53 1.90
CA TYR A 134 -23.82 5.10 1.69
C TYR A 134 -24.65 6.26 1.14
N ALA A 135 -25.43 5.99 0.13
CA ALA A 135 -26.48 6.87 -0.38
C ALA A 135 -27.84 6.18 -0.16
N ALA A 136 -28.60 6.69 0.79
CA ALA A 136 -29.92 6.18 1.13
C ALA A 136 -30.97 7.24 0.79
N PRO A 137 -32.12 6.89 0.16
CA PRO A 137 -33.22 7.82 0.00
C PRO A 137 -33.78 8.19 1.37
N VAL A 138 -34.15 9.47 1.53
CA VAL A 138 -34.90 9.92 2.69
C VAL A 138 -36.31 9.34 2.57
N ALA A 139 -36.75 8.60 3.60
CA ALA A 139 -38.10 8.01 3.60
C ALA A 139 -39.17 9.13 3.63
N THR A 140 -40.16 9.02 2.76
CA THR A 140 -41.22 10.01 2.61
C THR A 140 -42.55 9.56 3.20
N GLU A 141 -42.71 8.25 3.39
CA GLU A 141 -43.92 7.64 4.02
C GLU A 141 -43.49 6.43 4.87
N GLU A 142 -44.33 6.14 5.88
CA GLU A 142 -44.12 4.99 6.76
C GLU A 142 -44.24 3.67 5.96
N GLY A 143 -43.14 2.99 5.76
CA GLY A 143 -43.03 1.73 5.01
C GLY A 143 -42.43 1.81 3.62
N GLU A 144 -42.15 2.99 3.06
CA GLU A 144 -41.36 3.14 1.86
C GLU A 144 -39.87 3.04 2.20
N GLN A 145 -39.27 1.90 1.93
CA GLN A 145 -37.82 1.74 1.94
C GLN A 145 -37.32 1.83 0.51
N GLY A 146 -36.69 2.94 0.18
CA GLY A 146 -35.89 3.03 -1.04
C GLY A 146 -34.63 2.18 -0.96
N VAL A 147 -33.99 1.95 -2.10
CA VAL A 147 -32.74 1.15 -2.17
C VAL A 147 -31.56 1.99 -1.69
N THR A 148 -30.89 1.55 -0.64
CA THR A 148 -29.62 2.12 -0.23
C THR A 148 -28.51 1.61 -1.15
N HIS A 149 -27.74 2.52 -1.69
CA HIS A 149 -26.55 2.23 -2.48
C HIS A 149 -25.30 2.41 -1.61
N SER A 150 -24.28 1.57 -1.83
CA SER A 150 -23.00 1.69 -1.17
C SER A 150 -21.86 1.74 -2.19
N ILE A 151 -20.88 2.58 -1.92
CA ILE A 151 -19.65 2.70 -2.70
C ILE A 151 -18.50 2.37 -1.76
N PRO A 152 -17.72 1.31 -2.01
CA PRO A 152 -16.53 1.02 -1.22
C PRO A 152 -15.46 2.08 -1.46
N VAL A 153 -14.78 2.46 -0.39
CA VAL A 153 -13.65 3.39 -0.41
C VAL A 153 -12.43 2.65 0.11
N LEU A 154 -11.34 2.72 -0.65
CA LEU A 154 -10.05 2.19 -0.25
C LEU A 154 -9.00 3.27 -0.49
N GLY A 155 -8.31 3.67 0.57
CA GLY A 155 -7.18 4.56 0.55
C GLY A 155 -5.93 3.88 1.09
N PHE A 156 -4.78 4.48 0.86
CA PHE A 156 -3.53 4.06 1.46
C PHE A 156 -2.89 5.26 2.16
N TYR A 157 -2.57 5.10 3.44
CA TYR A 157 -1.82 6.07 4.23
C TYR A 157 -0.37 5.65 4.30
N GLY A 158 0.55 6.48 3.81
CA GLY A 158 1.98 6.21 3.73
C GLY A 158 2.52 6.39 2.32
N SER A 159 3.79 6.05 2.11
CA SER A 159 4.40 6.01 0.78
C SER A 159 4.07 4.67 0.11
N TRP A 160 3.47 4.71 -1.08
CA TRP A 160 3.17 3.49 -1.85
C TRP A 160 4.44 2.77 -2.33
N THR A 161 5.57 3.45 -2.37
CA THR A 161 6.87 2.91 -2.79
C THR A 161 7.64 2.28 -1.64
N GLU A 162 7.35 2.63 -0.38
CA GLU A 162 8.04 2.17 0.82
C GLU A 162 7.84 0.66 1.15
N PRO A 163 6.64 0.05 0.99
CA PRO A 163 6.48 -1.37 1.21
C PRO A 163 7.36 -2.21 0.28
N SER A 164 7.92 -3.28 0.81
CA SER A 164 8.80 -4.17 0.07
C SER A 164 8.20 -4.65 -1.25
N MET A 165 9.03 -4.70 -2.28
CA MET A 165 8.71 -5.32 -3.56
C MET A 165 8.93 -6.85 -3.52
N TYR A 166 9.61 -7.34 -2.49
CA TYR A 166 10.07 -8.74 -2.37
C TYR A 166 9.34 -9.46 -1.25
N ASP A 167 9.16 -10.76 -1.41
CA ASP A 167 8.73 -11.64 -0.34
C ASP A 167 9.71 -11.55 0.86
N VAL A 168 9.23 -11.89 2.05
CA VAL A 168 10.03 -11.79 3.27
C VAL A 168 11.21 -12.75 3.26
N GLY A 169 12.33 -12.29 3.79
CA GLY A 169 13.52 -13.08 4.01
C GLY A 169 14.37 -13.31 2.77
N THR A 170 15.61 -13.59 3.03
CA THR A 170 16.58 -14.07 2.06
C THR A 170 16.75 -15.59 2.19
N TYR A 171 17.40 -16.23 1.22
CA TYR A 171 17.79 -17.64 1.35
C TYR A 171 18.59 -17.89 2.64
N GLN A 172 19.47 -16.99 2.98
CA GLN A 172 20.32 -17.08 4.16
C GLN A 172 19.51 -16.99 5.45
N ASP A 173 18.58 -16.05 5.52
CA ASP A 173 17.70 -15.90 6.68
C ASP A 173 16.84 -17.15 6.89
N PHE A 174 16.29 -17.69 5.79
CA PHE A 174 15.51 -18.93 5.80
C PHE A 174 16.39 -20.13 6.20
N ARG A 175 17.55 -20.30 5.55
CA ARG A 175 18.40 -21.48 5.70
C ARG A 175 19.08 -21.56 7.06
N PHE A 176 19.44 -20.41 7.63
CA PHE A 176 20.16 -20.33 8.89
C PHE A 176 19.29 -19.91 10.07
N GLY A 177 18.00 -19.70 9.85
CA GLY A 177 17.08 -19.32 10.91
C GLY A 177 17.39 -17.95 11.55
N LEU A 178 18.01 -17.03 10.79
CA LEU A 178 18.37 -15.70 11.26
C LEU A 178 17.13 -14.80 11.42
N GLU A 179 16.10 -15.05 10.61
CA GLU A 179 14.80 -14.44 10.68
C GLU A 179 13.75 -15.46 11.12
N SER A 180 12.79 -15.02 11.93
CA SER A 180 11.66 -15.87 12.36
C SER A 180 10.63 -16.13 11.28
N ARG A 181 10.78 -15.52 10.10
CA ARG A 181 9.83 -15.57 8.99
C ARG A 181 10.42 -16.30 7.79
N ASN A 182 9.76 -17.36 7.39
CA ASN A 182 10.03 -18.00 6.11
C ASN A 182 9.47 -17.15 4.97
N PRO A 183 10.04 -17.23 3.75
CA PRO A 183 9.43 -16.65 2.57
C PRO A 183 8.00 -17.17 2.40
N TYR A 184 7.04 -16.25 2.43
CA TYR A 184 5.64 -16.66 2.45
C TYR A 184 5.20 -17.30 1.12
N LEU A 185 5.39 -16.60 0.03
CA LEU A 185 5.01 -17.08 -1.31
C LEU A 185 6.04 -18.04 -1.87
N GLY A 186 7.32 -17.80 -1.64
CA GLY A 186 8.40 -18.67 -2.07
C GLY A 186 8.30 -20.07 -1.49
N SER A 187 7.95 -20.22 -0.21
CA SER A 187 7.79 -21.52 0.42
C SER A 187 6.67 -22.37 -0.18
N LEU A 188 5.65 -21.75 -0.77
CA LEU A 188 4.53 -22.46 -1.40
C LEU A 188 4.96 -23.23 -2.66
N ASN A 189 6.06 -22.84 -3.29
CA ASN A 189 6.59 -23.49 -4.49
C ASN A 189 7.99 -24.11 -4.28
N GLY A 190 8.42 -24.28 -3.04
CA GLY A 190 9.73 -24.81 -2.71
C GLY A 190 10.89 -23.86 -3.02
N THR A 191 10.64 -22.57 -3.15
CA THR A 191 11.66 -21.53 -3.29
C THR A 191 12.17 -21.16 -1.89
N GLU A 192 13.47 -21.06 -1.73
CA GLU A 192 14.11 -20.89 -0.41
C GLU A 192 14.47 -19.41 -0.11
N GLY A 193 13.70 -18.47 -0.64
CA GLY A 193 13.90 -17.03 -0.44
C GLY A 193 14.66 -16.33 -1.56
N ASN A 194 14.87 -15.04 -1.39
CA ASN A 194 15.62 -14.23 -2.35
C ASN A 194 17.12 -14.55 -2.24
N MET A 195 17.77 -14.85 -3.37
CA MET A 195 19.18 -15.25 -3.37
C MET A 195 19.89 -14.93 -4.66
N ILE A 196 21.20 -14.78 -4.58
CA ILE A 196 22.10 -14.85 -5.73
C ILE A 196 22.70 -16.24 -5.79
N THR A 197 22.90 -16.76 -6.99
CA THR A 197 23.58 -18.04 -7.20
C THR A 197 24.95 -17.82 -7.83
N VAL A 198 25.89 -18.71 -7.51
CA VAL A 198 27.23 -18.75 -8.08
C VAL A 198 27.42 -20.04 -8.87
N ARG A 199 28.18 -19.95 -9.94
CA ARG A 199 28.74 -21.10 -10.67
C ARG A 199 30.24 -21.07 -10.52
N TYR A 200 30.79 -22.08 -9.88
CA TYR A 200 32.22 -22.21 -9.71
C TYR A 200 32.91 -22.71 -11.00
N ALA A 201 34.17 -22.38 -11.17
CA ALA A 201 34.94 -22.78 -12.34
C ALA A 201 34.97 -24.31 -12.48
N GLY A 202 34.61 -24.78 -13.66
CA GLY A 202 34.54 -26.24 -13.94
C GLY A 202 33.27 -26.92 -13.48
N ASP A 203 32.38 -26.22 -12.78
CA ASP A 203 31.07 -26.76 -12.40
C ASP A 203 30.01 -26.43 -13.46
N THR A 204 29.07 -27.36 -13.66
CA THR A 204 27.91 -27.20 -14.54
C THR A 204 26.66 -26.74 -13.75
N GLU A 205 26.68 -26.87 -12.45
CA GLU A 205 25.59 -26.51 -11.57
C GLU A 205 25.75 -25.13 -10.96
N THR A 206 24.66 -24.59 -10.44
CA THR A 206 24.64 -23.32 -9.73
C THR A 206 24.32 -23.57 -8.28
N HIS A 207 25.00 -22.86 -7.39
CA HIS A 207 24.87 -22.99 -5.95
C HIS A 207 24.39 -21.67 -5.33
N PRO A 208 23.63 -21.69 -4.23
CA PRO A 208 23.32 -20.47 -3.48
C PRO A 208 24.62 -19.78 -3.03
N PHE A 209 24.74 -18.50 -3.36
CA PHE A 209 25.92 -17.72 -2.99
C PHE A 209 25.87 -17.34 -1.49
N GLY A 210 26.98 -17.53 -0.80
CA GLY A 210 27.07 -17.31 0.65
C GLY A 210 26.44 -18.43 1.50
N GLY A 211 25.84 -19.43 0.87
CA GLY A 211 25.32 -20.61 1.56
C GLY A 211 26.37 -21.72 1.62
N ASN A 212 26.83 -22.11 2.82
CA ASN A 212 27.56 -23.36 2.98
C ASN A 212 26.58 -24.42 3.48
N PRO A 213 26.25 -25.44 2.67
CA PRO A 213 25.28 -26.48 3.03
C PRO A 213 25.72 -27.36 4.21
N VAL A 214 26.97 -27.29 4.59
CA VAL A 214 27.55 -28.05 5.71
C VAL A 214 27.50 -27.25 7.02
N LEU A 215 27.43 -25.92 6.94
CA LEU A 215 27.36 -25.05 8.11
C LEU A 215 25.93 -24.84 8.51
N THR A 216 25.61 -25.03 9.76
CA THR A 216 24.32 -24.72 10.37
C THR A 216 24.44 -23.40 11.13
N ASP A 217 23.42 -22.56 11.02
CA ASP A 217 23.18 -21.38 11.87
C ASP A 217 24.23 -20.24 11.85
N ALA A 218 24.54 -19.73 13.01
CA ALA A 218 25.32 -18.52 13.32
C ALA A 218 26.68 -18.35 12.63
N SER A 219 27.08 -19.28 11.79
CA SER A 219 28.34 -19.22 11.03
C SER A 219 28.21 -18.53 9.68
N TYR A 220 26.98 -18.18 9.24
CA TYR A 220 26.81 -17.34 8.06
C TYR A 220 27.25 -15.90 8.35
N LEU A 221 28.25 -15.48 7.64
CA LEU A 221 28.79 -14.12 7.72
C LEU A 221 28.71 -13.49 6.33
N PRO A 222 27.76 -12.56 6.10
CA PRO A 222 27.57 -11.90 4.80
C PRO A 222 28.86 -11.29 4.23
N GLN A 223 29.70 -10.77 5.09
CA GLN A 223 31.01 -10.21 4.74
C GLN A 223 32.02 -11.24 4.22
N ARG A 224 31.70 -12.53 4.31
CA ARG A 224 32.53 -13.62 3.76
C ARG A 224 32.04 -14.13 2.42
N ASN A 225 31.04 -13.47 1.84
CA ASN A 225 30.64 -13.76 0.47
C ASN A 225 31.76 -13.34 -0.47
N ALA A 226 32.52 -14.32 -0.94
CA ALA A 226 33.69 -14.09 -1.76
C ALA A 226 33.55 -14.72 -3.14
N LEU A 227 34.08 -14.04 -4.15
CA LEU A 227 34.15 -14.51 -5.53
C LEU A 227 35.58 -14.47 -6.02
N ASN A 228 36.12 -15.63 -6.45
CA ASN A 228 37.41 -15.66 -7.11
C ASN A 228 37.27 -15.33 -8.60
N ASN A 229 37.62 -14.11 -8.96
CA ASN A 229 37.50 -13.65 -10.35
C ASN A 229 38.67 -14.10 -11.24
N GLN A 230 39.67 -14.78 -10.68
CA GLN A 230 40.81 -15.36 -11.42
C GLN A 230 40.54 -16.81 -11.82
N SER A 231 39.76 -17.57 -11.03
CA SER A 231 39.44 -18.97 -11.29
C SER A 231 38.45 -19.15 -12.43
N GLY A 232 37.61 -18.14 -12.69
CA GLY A 232 36.48 -18.20 -13.63
C GLY A 232 35.13 -18.41 -12.97
N ASP A 233 35.06 -18.24 -11.65
CA ASP A 233 33.82 -18.20 -10.90
C ASP A 233 32.93 -17.03 -11.36
N ARG A 234 31.62 -17.24 -11.31
CA ARG A 234 30.66 -16.23 -11.79
C ARG A 234 29.41 -16.22 -10.91
N LEU A 235 28.93 -15.04 -10.56
CA LEU A 235 27.53 -14.91 -10.13
C LEU A 235 26.64 -15.20 -11.32
N SER A 236 25.74 -16.17 -11.19
CA SER A 236 25.04 -16.73 -12.34
C SER A 236 23.60 -16.24 -12.46
N ARG A 237 22.88 -16.15 -11.34
CA ARG A 237 21.47 -15.77 -11.34
C ARG A 237 21.09 -15.01 -10.09
N ILE A 238 20.04 -14.20 -10.22
CA ILE A 238 19.27 -13.67 -9.10
C ILE A 238 17.93 -14.40 -9.09
N CYS A 239 17.62 -15.05 -7.96
CA CYS A 239 16.35 -15.73 -7.70
C CYS A 239 15.59 -14.92 -6.67
N PHE A 240 14.31 -14.62 -6.93
CA PHE A 240 13.49 -13.78 -6.02
C PHE A 240 12.00 -14.04 -6.25
N THR A 241 11.20 -13.60 -5.29
CA THR A 241 9.75 -13.54 -5.44
C THR A 241 9.32 -12.08 -5.30
N ALA A 242 8.83 -11.49 -6.39
CA ALA A 242 8.20 -10.18 -6.35
C ALA A 242 6.75 -10.33 -5.86
N ILE A 243 6.37 -9.60 -4.82
CA ILE A 243 4.99 -9.62 -4.27
C ILE A 243 4.11 -8.54 -4.87
N ARG A 244 4.70 -7.63 -5.65
CA ARG A 244 4.04 -6.53 -6.35
C ARG A 244 4.59 -6.44 -7.76
N ASN A 245 3.79 -5.91 -8.70
CA ASN A 245 4.28 -5.60 -10.03
C ASN A 245 5.29 -4.47 -9.99
N ALA A 246 6.35 -4.60 -10.79
CA ALA A 246 7.29 -3.52 -11.03
C ALA A 246 7.09 -2.99 -12.46
N ALA A 247 6.95 -1.68 -12.59
CA ALA A 247 6.88 -1.01 -13.89
C ALA A 247 8.23 -1.06 -14.62
N ASP A 248 9.31 -1.12 -13.84
CA ASP A 248 10.66 -1.22 -14.37
C ASP A 248 11.56 -1.96 -13.37
N ALA A 249 12.60 -2.61 -13.86
CA ALA A 249 13.56 -3.33 -13.04
C ALA A 249 14.98 -3.18 -13.58
N ARG A 250 15.95 -3.18 -12.66
CA ARG A 250 17.36 -3.03 -13.00
C ARG A 250 18.22 -3.89 -12.09
N VAL A 251 19.22 -4.54 -12.66
CA VAL A 251 20.34 -5.11 -11.89
C VAL A 251 21.50 -4.12 -11.92
N VAL A 252 22.10 -3.86 -10.76
CA VAL A 252 23.23 -2.96 -10.61
C VAL A 252 24.34 -3.67 -9.83
N VAL A 253 25.56 -3.57 -10.35
CA VAL A 253 26.78 -3.94 -9.63
C VAL A 253 27.57 -2.65 -9.40
N ALA A 254 27.76 -2.30 -8.13
CA ALA A 254 28.44 -1.05 -7.77
C ALA A 254 29.49 -1.30 -6.66
N ASP A 255 30.53 -0.49 -6.65
CA ASP A 255 31.48 -0.46 -5.55
C ASP A 255 30.78 -0.14 -4.23
N ALA A 256 31.00 -0.95 -3.20
CA ALA A 256 30.28 -0.80 -1.94
C ALA A 256 30.71 0.43 -1.12
N ALA A 257 31.93 0.93 -1.37
CA ALA A 257 32.48 2.06 -0.63
C ALA A 257 32.20 3.41 -1.34
N THR A 258 32.27 3.42 -2.66
CA THR A 258 32.18 4.66 -3.46
C THR A 258 30.84 4.83 -4.14
N GLY A 259 30.07 3.76 -4.32
CA GLY A 259 28.85 3.75 -5.12
C GLY A 259 29.09 3.77 -6.64
N GLU A 260 30.37 3.68 -7.09
CA GLU A 260 30.68 3.67 -8.52
C GLU A 260 30.03 2.46 -9.19
N VAL A 261 29.16 2.71 -10.17
CA VAL A 261 28.47 1.66 -10.92
C VAL A 261 29.43 1.04 -11.93
N TYR A 262 29.65 -0.26 -11.81
CA TYR A 262 30.47 -1.06 -12.73
C TYR A 262 29.64 -1.65 -13.85
N GLU A 263 28.47 -2.13 -13.55
CA GLU A 263 27.51 -2.71 -14.49
C GLU A 263 26.09 -2.35 -14.10
N ALA A 264 25.26 -2.04 -15.09
CA ALA A 264 23.83 -1.86 -14.91
C ALA A 264 23.10 -2.48 -16.11
N GLN A 265 22.07 -3.28 -15.82
CA GLN A 265 21.26 -3.92 -16.83
C GLN A 265 19.78 -3.61 -16.56
N ASP A 266 19.14 -2.91 -17.49
CA ASP A 266 17.70 -2.68 -17.47
C ASP A 266 16.96 -3.95 -17.92
N LEU A 267 15.90 -4.31 -17.19
CA LEU A 267 15.17 -5.55 -17.37
C LEU A 267 13.73 -5.33 -17.83
N GLY A 268 13.24 -4.08 -17.67
CA GLY A 268 11.85 -3.72 -17.94
C GLY A 268 10.89 -4.23 -16.88
N GLU A 269 9.66 -4.44 -17.28
CA GLU A 269 8.54 -4.80 -16.40
C GLU A 269 8.70 -6.19 -15.77
N ILE A 270 8.40 -6.30 -14.48
CA ILE A 270 8.38 -7.57 -13.73
C ILE A 270 6.99 -7.76 -13.12
N TYR A 271 6.36 -8.87 -13.44
CA TYR A 271 5.08 -9.23 -12.82
C TYR A 271 5.29 -9.90 -11.46
N GLY A 272 4.58 -9.39 -10.46
CA GLY A 272 4.55 -9.95 -9.12
C GLY A 272 3.78 -11.26 -9.03
N ALA A 273 3.88 -11.92 -7.88
CA ALA A 273 3.11 -13.12 -7.59
C ALA A 273 1.62 -12.81 -7.51
N TYR A 274 0.78 -13.68 -8.03
CA TYR A 274 -0.68 -13.54 -8.00
C TYR A 274 -1.36 -14.89 -7.81
N TYR A 275 -2.55 -14.87 -7.22
CA TYR A 275 -3.37 -16.06 -7.06
C TYR A 275 -4.25 -16.27 -8.29
N HIS A 276 -4.04 -17.38 -8.99
CA HIS A 276 -4.84 -17.73 -10.15
C HIS A 276 -6.05 -18.59 -9.74
N THR A 277 -7.24 -18.01 -9.74
CA THR A 277 -8.46 -18.65 -9.23
C THR A 277 -8.82 -19.95 -9.92
N ASN A 278 -8.70 -20.03 -11.25
CA ASN A 278 -9.00 -21.23 -12.02
C ASN A 278 -7.97 -22.35 -11.78
N ALA A 279 -6.74 -22.01 -11.47
CA ALA A 279 -5.69 -22.98 -11.14
C ALA A 279 -5.69 -23.36 -9.65
N GLY A 280 -6.35 -22.57 -8.80
CA GLY A 280 -6.36 -22.74 -7.35
C GLY A 280 -4.96 -22.63 -6.72
N ALA A 281 -4.06 -21.86 -7.34
CA ALA A 281 -2.67 -21.79 -6.93
C ALA A 281 -2.06 -20.40 -7.19
N TRP A 282 -1.03 -20.06 -6.41
CA TRP A 282 -0.18 -18.91 -6.64
C TRP A 282 0.70 -19.12 -7.88
N GLN A 283 0.89 -18.06 -8.64
CA GLN A 283 1.74 -17.98 -9.82
C GLN A 283 2.83 -16.94 -9.62
N ASN A 284 3.90 -17.00 -10.42
CA ASN A 284 5.06 -16.09 -10.36
C ASN A 284 5.75 -16.02 -8.99
N THR A 285 5.73 -17.12 -8.24
CA THR A 285 6.34 -17.19 -6.90
C THR A 285 7.83 -17.53 -6.92
N GLY A 286 8.49 -17.44 -8.06
CA GLY A 286 9.93 -17.67 -8.19
C GLY A 286 10.46 -17.16 -9.51
N ASN A 287 10.92 -15.92 -9.50
CA ASN A 287 11.58 -15.30 -10.65
C ASN A 287 13.06 -15.67 -10.69
N ARG A 288 13.62 -15.81 -11.89
CA ARG A 288 15.04 -16.11 -12.10
C ARG A 288 15.58 -15.23 -13.21
N LEU A 289 16.53 -14.37 -12.88
CA LEU A 289 17.22 -13.51 -13.82
C LEU A 289 18.66 -13.95 -13.99
N ASN A 290 19.15 -13.98 -15.24
CA ASN A 290 20.55 -14.25 -15.50
C ASN A 290 21.37 -13.02 -15.15
N LEU A 291 22.46 -13.20 -14.40
CA LEU A 291 23.39 -12.17 -14.03
C LEU A 291 24.70 -12.30 -14.80
N ASP A 292 25.29 -13.49 -14.79
CA ASP A 292 26.55 -13.87 -15.47
C ASP A 292 27.76 -12.94 -15.21
N TRP A 293 27.88 -12.40 -14.01
CA TRP A 293 28.93 -11.46 -13.62
C TRP A 293 30.18 -12.19 -13.09
N ALA A 294 31.34 -11.85 -13.64
CA ALA A 294 32.63 -12.51 -13.38
C ALA A 294 33.60 -11.72 -12.52
N GLY A 295 33.13 -10.85 -11.64
CA GLY A 295 34.03 -10.05 -10.79
C GLY A 295 34.77 -8.94 -11.58
N THR A 296 34.07 -8.30 -12.51
CA THR A 296 34.64 -7.26 -13.38
C THR A 296 34.05 -5.90 -13.09
N GLY A 297 34.89 -4.88 -13.22
CA GLY A 297 34.50 -3.48 -13.21
C GLY A 297 34.24 -2.96 -14.63
N LYS A 298 34.33 -1.64 -14.81
CA LYS A 298 34.17 -0.99 -16.10
C LYS A 298 35.11 -1.58 -17.16
N ASN A 299 34.60 -1.64 -18.39
CA ASN A 299 35.31 -2.20 -19.54
C ASN A 299 35.74 -3.68 -19.35
N HIS A 300 34.99 -4.45 -18.55
CA HIS A 300 35.28 -5.85 -18.25
C HIS A 300 36.66 -6.10 -17.62
N THR A 301 37.23 -5.09 -16.98
CA THR A 301 38.50 -5.23 -16.26
C THR A 301 38.25 -5.95 -14.93
N LYS A 302 39.04 -6.99 -14.63
CA LYS A 302 38.96 -7.68 -13.35
C LYS A 302 39.18 -6.74 -12.18
N LEU A 303 38.27 -6.80 -11.20
CA LEU A 303 38.40 -6.02 -9.97
C LEU A 303 39.58 -6.51 -9.13
N PRO A 304 40.28 -5.60 -8.45
CA PRO A 304 41.36 -5.96 -7.54
C PRO A 304 40.91 -6.84 -6.37
N GLU A 305 41.87 -7.57 -5.82
CA GLU A 305 41.72 -8.28 -4.54
C GLU A 305 41.20 -7.37 -3.45
N GLY A 306 40.27 -7.86 -2.62
CA GLY A 306 39.66 -7.12 -1.52
C GLY A 306 38.59 -6.10 -1.94
N THR A 307 38.31 -5.92 -3.22
CA THR A 307 37.24 -5.04 -3.66
C THR A 307 35.88 -5.64 -3.23
N THR A 308 35.08 -4.86 -2.52
CA THR A 308 33.70 -5.24 -2.15
C THR A 308 32.71 -4.49 -3.03
N VAL A 309 31.76 -5.20 -3.58
CA VAL A 309 30.67 -4.66 -4.41
C VAL A 309 29.31 -4.98 -3.81
N ASN A 310 28.36 -4.11 -4.06
CA ASN A 310 26.94 -4.37 -3.89
C ASN A 310 26.37 -4.88 -5.21
N VAL A 311 25.75 -6.04 -5.21
CA VAL A 311 24.96 -6.56 -6.31
C VAL A 311 23.48 -6.39 -5.92
N SER A 312 22.80 -5.51 -6.60
CA SER A 312 21.42 -5.12 -6.28
C SER A 312 20.49 -5.44 -7.43
N LEU A 313 19.36 -6.04 -7.12
CA LEU A 313 18.18 -6.01 -7.96
C LEU A 313 17.28 -4.90 -7.43
N VAL A 314 16.85 -4.00 -8.30
CA VAL A 314 15.98 -2.87 -7.98
C VAL A 314 14.68 -3.01 -8.76
N LEU A 315 13.56 -2.95 -8.07
CA LEU A 315 12.21 -3.05 -8.64
C LEU A 315 11.47 -1.74 -8.39
N ALA A 316 11.21 -0.96 -9.44
CA ALA A 316 10.37 0.23 -9.34
C ALA A 316 8.89 -0.19 -9.30
N PRO A 317 8.11 0.19 -8.27
CA PRO A 317 6.69 -0.18 -8.17
C PRO A 317 5.88 0.27 -9.38
N GLU A 318 4.83 -0.47 -9.76
CA GLU A 318 3.98 -0.19 -10.93
C GLU A 318 3.41 1.23 -10.94
N TYR A 319 3.12 1.80 -9.77
CA TYR A 319 2.56 3.15 -9.64
C TYR A 319 3.62 4.21 -9.29
N TYR A 320 4.89 3.86 -9.39
CA TYR A 320 5.96 4.84 -9.20
C TYR A 320 5.98 5.81 -10.38
N VAL A 321 5.93 7.10 -10.07
CA VAL A 321 5.99 8.16 -11.06
C VAL A 321 7.41 8.75 -11.02
N GLY A 322 8.19 8.41 -12.02
CA GLY A 322 9.54 8.95 -12.19
C GLY A 322 9.54 10.38 -12.76
N VAL A 323 10.72 10.85 -13.11
CA VAL A 323 10.92 12.17 -13.69
C VAL A 323 10.86 12.08 -15.22
N ASP A 324 10.04 12.90 -15.87
CA ASP A 324 9.88 12.95 -17.33
C ASP A 324 9.57 11.57 -17.98
N GLY A 325 8.86 10.70 -17.25
CA GLY A 325 8.50 9.37 -17.74
C GLY A 325 9.61 8.32 -17.65
N ALA A 326 10.76 8.66 -17.06
CA ALA A 326 11.83 7.71 -16.75
C ALA A 326 11.86 7.38 -15.25
N THR A 327 12.29 6.17 -14.92
CA THR A 327 12.46 5.77 -13.53
C THR A 327 13.64 6.52 -12.90
N ASP A 328 13.37 7.25 -11.82
CA ASP A 328 14.42 7.80 -10.96
C ASP A 328 14.85 6.73 -9.95
N TRP A 329 15.92 6.03 -10.29
CA TRP A 329 16.42 4.91 -9.51
C TRP A 329 17.00 5.30 -8.14
N GLU A 330 17.43 6.57 -8.01
CA GLU A 330 18.03 7.07 -6.76
C GLU A 330 16.97 7.52 -5.75
N ALA A 331 15.76 7.80 -6.23
CA ALA A 331 14.64 8.22 -5.39
C ALA A 331 13.75 7.06 -4.90
N LEU A 332 14.11 5.80 -5.22
CA LEU A 332 13.37 4.64 -4.75
C LEU A 332 13.68 4.34 -3.28
N GLU A 333 12.65 3.93 -2.55
CA GLU A 333 12.75 3.54 -1.14
C GLU A 333 13.42 2.17 -0.95
N ASP A 334 13.88 1.89 0.25
CA ASP A 334 14.58 0.64 0.61
C ASP A 334 13.82 -0.64 0.20
N GLY A 335 12.48 -0.60 0.24
CA GLY A 335 11.63 -1.70 -0.18
C GLY A 335 11.78 -2.12 -1.65
N ALA A 336 12.34 -1.27 -2.48
CA ALA A 336 12.62 -1.53 -3.89
C ALA A 336 13.90 -2.38 -4.12
N TYR A 337 14.74 -2.53 -3.10
CA TYR A 337 16.07 -3.12 -3.24
C TYR A 337 16.16 -4.52 -2.63
N PHE A 338 16.80 -5.42 -3.36
CA PHE A 338 17.39 -6.66 -2.85
C PHE A 338 18.89 -6.62 -3.13
N THR A 339 19.72 -6.50 -2.11
CA THR A 339 21.16 -6.29 -2.24
C THR A 339 21.95 -7.39 -1.53
N THR A 340 22.96 -7.89 -2.20
CA THR A 340 23.96 -8.82 -1.62
C THR A 340 25.34 -8.23 -1.81
N GLN A 341 26.15 -8.22 -0.75
CA GLN A 341 27.56 -7.83 -0.85
C GLN A 341 28.43 -9.02 -1.28
N VAL A 342 29.40 -8.72 -2.13
CA VAL A 342 30.37 -9.68 -2.67
C VAL A 342 31.75 -9.08 -2.58
N THR A 343 32.72 -9.81 -2.01
CA THR A 343 34.12 -9.43 -1.99
C THR A 343 34.92 -10.23 -2.99
N ILE A 344 35.78 -9.59 -3.74
CA ILE A 344 36.77 -10.28 -4.60
C ILE A 344 37.86 -10.86 -3.72
N ASP A 345 37.97 -12.17 -3.71
CA ASP A 345 38.98 -12.90 -2.97
C ASP A 345 39.56 -14.01 -3.85
N ASN A 346 40.77 -13.82 -4.26
CA ASN A 346 41.54 -14.74 -5.11
C ASN A 346 42.57 -15.55 -4.30
N THR A 347 42.53 -15.41 -2.99
CA THR A 347 43.48 -16.09 -2.08
C THR A 347 43.03 -17.54 -1.88
N ASP A 348 43.91 -18.47 -2.15
CA ASP A 348 43.65 -19.88 -1.87
C ASP A 348 43.52 -20.11 -0.35
N PRO A 349 42.59 -20.94 0.12
CA PRO A 349 42.46 -21.24 1.54
C PRO A 349 43.68 -21.98 2.05
N GLU A 350 44.29 -21.50 3.13
CA GLU A 350 45.43 -22.06 3.77
C GLU A 350 45.05 -22.81 5.05
N ILE A 351 45.50 -24.06 5.19
CA ILE A 351 45.29 -24.81 6.41
C ILE A 351 46.41 -24.41 7.39
N LEU A 352 46.06 -23.53 8.31
CA LEU A 352 47.03 -23.04 9.31
C LEU A 352 47.32 -24.04 10.45
N GLN A 353 46.46 -25.02 10.67
CA GLN A 353 46.61 -26.07 11.67
C GLN A 353 45.75 -27.29 11.30
N ALA A 354 46.35 -28.49 11.35
CA ALA A 354 45.66 -29.76 11.16
C ALA A 354 45.43 -30.47 12.51
#